data_32ca67cf89cf784cec624e47ddbd57c0
#
_entry.id   32ca67cf89cf784cec624e47ddbd57c0
#
_cell.length_a   1.000
_cell.length_b   1.000
_cell.length_c   1.000
_cell.angle_alpha   90.00
_cell.angle_beta   90.00
_cell.angle_gamma   90.00
#
_symmetry.space_group_name_H-M   'P 1'
#
loop_
_entity.id
_entity.type
_entity.pdbx_description
1 polymer ?
#
loop_
_entity_poly.entity_id
_entity_poly.type
_entity_poly.pdbx_seq_one_letter_code
_entity_poly.pdbx_strand_id
1 'polypeptide(L)'
;GTIEFVDAIYGTTYAEKRLLDEGVLLKSDGFPTYNFANVIDDHLMRINCVVRGNEYLSSTPKYNVMYEKFNWEKPMYIHLPPVMKDEHAKLSKRNGDASFNDLVKKGYLPEAILNYITLLGWAPPTEEEIYSLEELVKVFTIDRISKSPAIFDIEKLRWMNGVYIRNKSLEEFNDIAKKYYSEWIINNLDILELSKTIQNRTEVLTDIPEMIDFFEKLPEYDNELYINKKMKTDLEISK
;
A
#
# COMPACT_ATOMS: atom_id res chain seq x y z
N GLY A 1 -9.40 30.64 -26.61
CA GLY A 1 -8.95 30.92 -25.25
C GLY A 1 -8.49 29.67 -24.53
N THR A 2 -7.80 29.86 -23.44
CA THR A 2 -7.30 28.78 -22.57
C THR A 2 -8.08 28.75 -21.24
N ILE A 3 -8.13 27.60 -20.62
CA ILE A 3 -8.55 27.41 -19.24
C ILE A 3 -7.27 27.07 -18.46
N GLU A 4 -7.06 27.82 -17.39
CA GLU A 4 -5.95 27.62 -16.47
C GLU A 4 -6.50 27.10 -15.16
N PHE A 5 -5.78 26.15 -14.55
CA PHE A 5 -6.00 25.72 -13.18
C PHE A 5 -4.68 25.31 -12.52
N VAL A 6 -4.64 25.37 -11.22
CA VAL A 6 -3.47 24.99 -10.43
C VAL A 6 -3.73 23.63 -9.79
N ASP A 7 -2.84 22.69 -10.08
CA ASP A 7 -2.75 21.40 -9.39
C ASP A 7 -1.62 21.45 -8.35
N ALA A 8 -1.87 20.93 -7.17
CA ALA A 8 -0.90 21.00 -6.08
C ALA A 8 0.42 20.22 -6.39
N ILE A 9 0.34 19.21 -7.26
CA ILE A 9 1.49 18.38 -7.64
C ILE A 9 2.08 18.85 -8.97
N TYR A 10 1.24 18.99 -10.01
CA TYR A 10 1.71 19.32 -11.36
C TYR A 10 1.89 20.81 -11.60
N GLY A 11 1.41 21.67 -10.68
CA GLY A 11 1.48 23.13 -10.83
C GLY A 11 0.44 23.67 -11.80
N THR A 12 0.71 24.83 -12.38
CA THR A 12 -0.20 25.48 -13.33
C THR A 12 -0.35 24.64 -14.60
N THR A 13 -1.58 24.29 -14.91
CA THR A 13 -1.94 23.45 -16.05
C THR A 13 -2.91 24.21 -16.96
N TYR A 14 -2.74 24.04 -18.27
CA TYR A 14 -3.50 24.75 -19.30
C TYR A 14 -4.26 23.78 -20.21
N ALA A 15 -5.48 24.13 -20.57
CA ALA A 15 -6.25 23.45 -21.59
C ALA A 15 -6.84 24.44 -22.57
N GLU A 16 -6.84 24.12 -23.86
CA GLU A 16 -7.51 24.95 -24.86
C GLU A 16 -9.02 24.76 -24.78
N LYS A 17 -9.80 25.89 -24.72
CA LYS A 17 -11.28 25.83 -24.67
C LYS A 17 -11.88 25.05 -25.84
N ARG A 18 -11.25 25.08 -27.01
CA ARG A 18 -11.74 24.37 -28.23
C ARG A 18 -11.64 22.82 -28.08
N LEU A 19 -10.84 22.32 -27.14
CA LEU A 19 -10.70 20.91 -26.89
C LEU A 19 -11.71 20.36 -25.85
N LEU A 20 -12.52 21.27 -25.27
CA LEU A 20 -13.63 20.86 -24.43
C LEU A 20 -14.74 20.34 -25.34
N ASP A 21 -15.03 19.07 -25.25
CA ASP A 21 -16.15 18.46 -25.96
C ASP A 21 -17.51 18.86 -25.32
N GLU A 22 -18.56 18.83 -26.14
CA GLU A 22 -19.94 18.96 -25.69
C GLU A 22 -20.39 17.65 -25.02
N GLY A 23 -19.89 17.40 -23.81
CA GLY A 23 -20.20 16.17 -23.09
C GLY A 23 -21.65 16.10 -22.63
N VAL A 24 -22.24 14.91 -22.68
CA VAL A 24 -23.54 14.65 -22.08
C VAL A 24 -23.45 14.81 -20.56
N LEU A 25 -24.24 15.70 -19.99
CA LEU A 25 -24.34 15.92 -18.54
C LEU A 25 -25.44 15.05 -17.91
N LEU A 26 -26.61 15.00 -18.56
CA LEU A 26 -27.74 14.13 -18.16
C LEU A 26 -28.00 13.12 -19.27
N LYS A 27 -28.18 11.88 -18.90
CA LYS A 27 -28.60 10.80 -19.79
C LYS A 27 -30.10 10.91 -20.12
N SER A 28 -30.55 10.20 -21.14
CA SER A 28 -31.96 10.18 -21.55
C SER A 28 -32.91 9.65 -20.48
N ASP A 29 -32.42 8.87 -19.52
CA ASP A 29 -33.16 8.36 -18.38
C ASP A 29 -33.23 9.37 -17.20
N GLY A 30 -32.66 10.57 -17.35
CA GLY A 30 -32.62 11.62 -16.35
C GLY A 30 -31.50 11.50 -15.32
N PHE A 31 -30.71 10.41 -15.34
CA PHE A 31 -29.58 10.29 -14.44
C PHE A 31 -28.35 11.09 -14.93
N PRO A 32 -27.59 11.70 -14.02
CA PRO A 32 -26.38 12.41 -14.40
C PRO A 32 -25.30 11.44 -14.90
N THR A 33 -24.44 11.95 -15.77
CA THR A 33 -23.16 11.28 -16.05
C THR A 33 -22.20 11.47 -14.87
N TYR A 34 -21.17 10.63 -14.79
CA TYR A 34 -20.13 10.77 -13.76
C TYR A 34 -19.55 12.19 -13.71
N ASN A 35 -19.22 12.74 -14.87
CA ASN A 35 -18.60 14.08 -14.97
C ASN A 35 -19.47 15.20 -14.43
N PHE A 36 -20.79 15.05 -14.47
CA PHE A 36 -21.71 16.03 -13.90
C PHE A 36 -21.96 15.77 -12.42
N ALA A 37 -22.22 14.50 -12.06
CA ALA A 37 -22.51 14.12 -10.69
C ALA A 37 -21.38 14.49 -9.72
N ASN A 38 -20.11 14.25 -10.10
CA ASN A 38 -18.99 14.52 -9.21
C ASN A 38 -18.87 16.00 -8.82
N VAL A 39 -19.15 16.92 -9.75
CA VAL A 39 -19.08 18.37 -9.49
C VAL A 39 -20.21 18.81 -8.54
N ILE A 40 -21.42 18.27 -8.75
CA ILE A 40 -22.58 18.55 -7.90
C ILE A 40 -22.39 17.99 -6.50
N ASP A 41 -21.98 16.73 -6.42
CA ASP A 41 -21.79 16.03 -5.14
C ASP A 41 -20.66 16.68 -4.34
N ASP A 42 -19.52 16.94 -4.95
CA ASP A 42 -18.39 17.60 -4.30
C ASP A 42 -18.80 18.98 -3.74
N HIS A 43 -19.56 19.77 -4.50
CA HIS A 43 -20.06 21.07 -4.02
C HIS A 43 -21.04 20.91 -2.85
N LEU A 44 -22.06 20.05 -3.00
CA LEU A 44 -23.09 19.86 -1.96
C LEU A 44 -22.51 19.22 -0.69
N MET A 45 -21.54 18.34 -0.83
CA MET A 45 -20.81 17.73 0.28
C MET A 45 -19.70 18.63 0.85
N ARG A 46 -19.51 19.83 0.29
CA ARG A 46 -18.49 20.80 0.71
C ARG A 46 -17.06 20.25 0.64
N ILE A 47 -16.77 19.47 -0.39
CA ILE A 47 -15.41 19.00 -0.65
C ILE A 47 -14.54 20.17 -1.06
N ASN A 48 -13.50 20.44 -0.31
CA ASN A 48 -12.55 21.54 -0.57
C ASN A 48 -11.22 21.06 -1.16
N CYS A 49 -10.99 19.74 -1.19
CA CYS A 49 -9.78 19.13 -1.74
C CYS A 49 -10.12 17.81 -2.43
N VAL A 50 -9.79 17.71 -3.73
CA VAL A 50 -10.01 16.51 -4.54
C VAL A 50 -8.67 15.82 -4.79
N VAL A 51 -8.51 14.61 -4.25
CA VAL A 51 -7.32 13.76 -4.45
C VAL A 51 -7.70 12.58 -5.33
N ARG A 52 -7.05 12.43 -6.49
CA ARG A 52 -7.35 11.34 -7.45
C ARG A 52 -6.18 11.04 -8.38
N GLY A 53 -6.32 10.02 -9.22
CA GLY A 53 -5.30 9.64 -10.21
C GLY A 53 -5.11 10.71 -11.29
N ASN A 54 -3.90 10.80 -11.82
CA ASN A 54 -3.53 11.79 -12.82
C ASN A 54 -4.24 11.60 -14.19
N GLU A 55 -4.92 10.49 -14.42
CA GLU A 55 -5.78 10.26 -15.59
C GLU A 55 -6.92 11.29 -15.68
N TYR A 56 -7.32 11.88 -14.56
CA TYR A 56 -8.35 12.94 -14.52
C TYR A 56 -7.80 14.34 -14.77
N LEU A 57 -6.49 14.51 -14.91
CA LEU A 57 -5.87 15.82 -15.13
C LEU A 57 -6.43 16.51 -16.40
N SER A 58 -6.62 15.73 -17.47
CA SER A 58 -7.19 16.20 -18.73
C SER A 58 -8.69 16.55 -18.65
N SER A 59 -9.43 15.97 -17.70
CA SER A 59 -10.86 16.22 -17.50
C SER A 59 -11.14 17.41 -16.56
N THR A 60 -10.18 17.78 -15.72
CA THR A 60 -10.31 18.84 -14.72
C THR A 60 -10.76 20.19 -15.31
N PRO A 61 -10.29 20.62 -16.50
CA PRO A 61 -10.79 21.85 -17.13
C PRO A 61 -12.30 21.86 -17.35
N LYS A 62 -12.93 20.73 -17.68
CA LYS A 62 -14.38 20.61 -17.85
C LYS A 62 -15.11 20.87 -16.53
N TYR A 63 -14.59 20.28 -15.43
CA TYR A 63 -15.17 20.48 -14.11
C TYR A 63 -15.06 21.93 -13.69
N ASN A 64 -13.92 22.57 -13.93
CA ASN A 64 -13.72 23.99 -13.62
C ASN A 64 -14.69 24.91 -14.37
N VAL A 65 -15.02 24.60 -15.63
CA VAL A 65 -16.05 25.34 -16.37
C VAL A 65 -17.43 25.20 -15.72
N MET A 66 -17.78 24.00 -15.22
CA MET A 66 -19.04 23.80 -14.50
C MET A 66 -19.08 24.60 -13.19
N TYR A 67 -18.02 24.53 -12.37
CA TYR A 67 -17.90 25.36 -11.16
C TYR A 67 -18.08 26.87 -11.48
N GLU A 68 -17.41 27.36 -12.52
CA GLU A 68 -17.54 28.77 -12.97
C GLU A 68 -18.97 29.12 -13.41
N LYS A 69 -19.63 28.23 -14.18
CA LYS A 69 -21.00 28.47 -14.65
C LYS A 69 -22.04 28.43 -13.55
N PHE A 70 -21.80 27.64 -12.50
CA PHE A 70 -22.64 27.62 -11.31
C PHE A 70 -22.29 28.73 -10.30
N ASN A 71 -21.23 29.49 -10.57
CA ASN A 71 -20.68 30.50 -9.64
C ASN A 71 -20.30 29.88 -8.28
N TRP A 72 -19.71 28.68 -8.33
CA TRP A 72 -19.23 27.94 -7.17
C TRP A 72 -17.70 28.05 -7.01
N GLU A 73 -17.23 27.98 -5.77
CA GLU A 73 -15.81 27.91 -5.47
C GLU A 73 -15.22 26.56 -5.91
N LYS A 74 -14.04 26.60 -6.55
CA LYS A 74 -13.33 25.40 -7.02
C LYS A 74 -12.58 24.76 -5.86
N PRO A 75 -12.58 23.41 -5.75
CA PRO A 75 -11.75 22.72 -4.78
C PRO A 75 -10.25 22.83 -5.15
N MET A 76 -9.38 22.57 -4.19
CA MET A 76 -7.98 22.28 -4.46
C MET A 76 -7.87 20.93 -5.17
N TYR A 77 -7.02 20.82 -6.17
CA TYR A 77 -6.76 19.57 -6.88
C TYR A 77 -5.38 19.00 -6.56
N ILE A 78 -5.36 17.70 -6.29
CA ILE A 78 -4.15 16.90 -6.09
C ILE A 78 -4.26 15.66 -6.99
N HIS A 79 -3.56 15.66 -8.12
CA HIS A 79 -3.51 14.51 -9.00
C HIS A 79 -2.26 13.68 -8.71
N LEU A 80 -2.45 12.41 -8.40
CA LEU A 80 -1.38 11.48 -8.04
C LEU A 80 -0.95 10.64 -9.24
N PRO A 81 0.35 10.39 -9.42
CA PRO A 81 0.83 9.45 -10.42
C PRO A 81 0.37 8.02 -10.11
N PRO A 82 0.31 7.12 -11.10
CA PRO A 82 -0.03 5.73 -10.86
C PRO A 82 1.06 4.99 -10.10
N VAL A 83 0.65 3.98 -9.33
CA VAL A 83 1.58 2.96 -8.84
C VAL A 83 1.71 1.89 -9.92
N MET A 84 2.94 1.55 -10.26
CA MET A 84 3.29 0.58 -11.28
C MET A 84 3.66 -0.76 -10.66
N LYS A 85 3.40 -1.85 -11.37
CA LYS A 85 3.89 -3.17 -11.03
C LYS A 85 5.35 -3.35 -11.45
N ASP A 86 5.67 -2.82 -12.61
CA ASP A 86 6.98 -2.80 -13.26
C ASP A 86 7.07 -1.55 -14.16
N GLU A 87 8.14 -1.43 -14.93
CA GLU A 87 8.37 -0.27 -15.82
C GLU A 87 7.28 -0.08 -16.89
N HIS A 88 6.47 -1.11 -17.19
CA HIS A 88 5.53 -1.12 -18.31
C HIS A 88 4.08 -1.28 -17.92
N ALA A 89 3.80 -1.85 -16.74
CA ALA A 89 2.45 -2.21 -16.31
C ALA A 89 2.02 -1.47 -15.03
N LYS A 90 0.79 -0.95 -15.02
CA LYS A 90 0.17 -0.42 -13.81
C LYS A 90 -0.19 -1.55 -12.85
N LEU A 91 -0.03 -1.30 -11.56
CA LEU A 91 -0.56 -2.18 -10.52
C LEU A 91 -2.09 -2.28 -10.66
N SER A 92 -2.63 -3.48 -10.72
CA SER A 92 -4.05 -3.71 -11.00
C SER A 92 -4.69 -4.70 -10.04
N LYS A 93 -5.83 -4.32 -9.47
CA LYS A 93 -6.65 -5.22 -8.63
C LYS A 93 -7.10 -6.48 -9.37
N ARG A 94 -7.26 -6.43 -10.70
CA ARG A 94 -7.70 -7.57 -11.52
C ARG A 94 -6.67 -8.69 -11.58
N ASN A 95 -5.40 -8.38 -11.35
CA ASN A 95 -4.31 -9.35 -11.39
C ASN A 95 -4.00 -9.94 -10.00
N GLY A 96 -4.83 -9.67 -8.97
CA GLY A 96 -4.56 -10.09 -7.58
C GLY A 96 -3.43 -9.31 -6.91
N ASP A 97 -2.98 -8.23 -7.54
CA ASP A 97 -1.89 -7.39 -7.07
C ASP A 97 -2.43 -6.36 -6.08
N ALA A 98 -2.37 -6.73 -4.79
CA ALA A 98 -2.30 -5.80 -3.67
C ALA A 98 -3.44 -4.77 -3.51
N SER A 99 -4.66 -5.22 -3.22
CA SER A 99 -5.51 -4.35 -2.41
C SER A 99 -5.03 -4.36 -0.95
N PHE A 100 -5.32 -3.31 -0.18
CA PHE A 100 -5.03 -3.27 1.25
C PHE A 100 -5.49 -4.55 1.97
N ASN A 101 -6.73 -4.98 1.71
CA ASN A 101 -7.29 -6.19 2.32
C ASN A 101 -6.54 -7.47 1.91
N ASP A 102 -6.02 -7.54 0.69
CA ASP A 102 -5.25 -8.70 0.25
C ASP A 102 -3.88 -8.74 0.93
N LEU A 103 -3.24 -7.59 1.13
CA LEU A 103 -2.00 -7.51 1.90
C LEU A 103 -2.22 -7.90 3.37
N VAL A 104 -3.29 -7.41 4.00
CA VAL A 104 -3.63 -7.82 5.38
C VAL A 104 -3.88 -9.34 5.46
N LYS A 105 -4.60 -9.94 4.50
CA LYS A 105 -4.80 -11.40 4.44
C LYS A 105 -3.50 -12.18 4.23
N LYS A 106 -2.55 -11.58 3.52
CA LYS A 106 -1.19 -12.14 3.35
C LYS A 106 -0.31 -11.96 4.60
N GLY A 107 -0.83 -11.40 5.68
CA GLY A 107 -0.13 -11.29 6.97
C GLY A 107 0.72 -10.04 7.13
N TYR A 108 0.55 -9.03 6.28
CA TYR A 108 1.16 -7.72 6.48
C TYR A 108 0.38 -6.90 7.51
N LEU A 109 1.09 -6.18 8.36
CA LEU A 109 0.51 -5.30 9.37
C LEU A 109 -0.06 -4.03 8.71
N PRO A 110 -1.27 -3.57 9.12
CA PRO A 110 -1.87 -2.35 8.58
C PRO A 110 -0.96 -1.12 8.65
N GLU A 111 -0.26 -0.94 9.76
CA GLU A 111 0.68 0.15 9.98
C GLU A 111 1.89 0.09 9.03
N ALA A 112 2.42 -1.08 8.74
CA ALA A 112 3.50 -1.27 7.80
C ALA A 112 3.06 -0.96 6.35
N ILE A 113 1.85 -1.42 5.98
CA ILE A 113 1.25 -1.14 4.67
C ILE A 113 1.07 0.37 4.51
N LEU A 114 0.52 1.07 5.51
CA LEU A 114 0.29 2.51 5.47
C LEU A 114 1.59 3.28 5.28
N ASN A 115 2.61 2.97 6.07
CA ASN A 115 3.92 3.61 5.95
C ASN A 115 4.54 3.37 4.57
N TYR A 116 4.52 2.13 4.09
CA TYR A 116 5.04 1.77 2.78
C TYR A 116 4.34 2.51 1.64
N ILE A 117 3.01 2.54 1.63
CA ILE A 117 2.22 3.25 0.61
C ILE A 117 2.53 4.75 0.62
N THR A 118 2.72 5.34 1.79
CA THR A 118 3.10 6.75 1.91
C THR A 118 4.44 7.00 1.20
N LEU A 119 5.44 6.17 1.42
CA LEU A 119 6.76 6.31 0.80
C LEU A 119 6.78 6.03 -0.70
N LEU A 120 5.79 5.33 -1.25
CA LEU A 120 5.69 5.12 -2.70
C LEU A 120 5.53 6.42 -3.49
N GLY A 121 4.86 7.41 -2.92
CA GLY A 121 4.56 8.65 -3.63
C GLY A 121 5.01 9.92 -2.90
N TRP A 122 5.68 9.81 -1.76
CA TRP A 122 6.06 10.93 -0.92
C TRP A 122 7.51 10.77 -0.42
N ALA A 123 8.29 11.83 -0.47
CA ALA A 123 9.66 11.86 0.01
C ALA A 123 9.72 12.43 1.43
N PRO A 124 10.17 11.67 2.44
CA PRO A 124 10.31 12.17 3.81
C PRO A 124 11.34 13.30 3.90
N PRO A 125 11.28 14.16 4.93
CA PRO A 125 12.25 15.24 5.14
C PRO A 125 13.62 14.74 5.58
N THR A 126 13.71 13.51 6.07
CA THR A 126 14.90 12.83 6.56
C THR A 126 15.15 11.53 5.77
N GLU A 127 16.22 10.81 6.09
CA GLU A 127 16.49 9.47 5.54
C GLU A 127 15.72 8.35 6.25
N GLU A 128 14.89 8.68 7.25
CA GLU A 128 14.06 7.71 7.92
C GLU A 128 12.98 7.16 6.99
N GLU A 129 12.74 5.86 7.12
CA GLU A 129 11.74 5.15 6.33
C GLU A 129 10.64 4.49 7.21
N ILE A 130 10.84 4.40 8.52
CA ILE A 130 9.90 3.77 9.44
C ILE A 130 9.26 4.83 10.31
N TYR A 131 7.96 5.01 10.15
CA TYR A 131 7.17 6.03 10.84
C TYR A 131 5.90 5.44 11.44
N SER A 132 5.61 5.76 12.69
CA SER A 132 4.24 5.59 13.21
C SER A 132 3.25 6.51 12.48
N LEU A 133 1.96 6.24 12.61
CA LEU A 133 0.92 7.12 12.05
C LEU A 133 1.03 8.55 12.60
N GLU A 134 1.29 8.68 13.90
CA GLU A 134 1.44 9.97 14.58
C GLU A 134 2.65 10.76 14.05
N GLU A 135 3.74 10.09 13.74
CA GLU A 135 4.93 10.70 13.12
C GLU A 135 4.65 11.11 11.68
N LEU A 136 4.01 10.23 10.89
CA LEU A 136 3.59 10.56 9.52
C LEU A 136 2.71 11.81 9.48
N VAL A 137 1.72 11.92 10.37
CA VAL A 137 0.83 13.09 10.45
C VAL A 137 1.61 14.38 10.73
N LYS A 138 2.71 14.31 11.48
CA LYS A 138 3.53 15.49 11.81
C LYS A 138 4.44 15.93 10.66
N VAL A 139 4.96 14.97 9.87
CA VAL A 139 5.99 15.25 8.86
C VAL A 139 5.44 15.30 7.44
N PHE A 140 4.25 14.73 7.20
CA PHE A 140 3.64 14.67 5.87
C PHE A 140 3.26 16.04 5.36
N THR A 141 3.71 16.38 4.15
CA THR A 141 3.35 17.62 3.44
C THR A 141 3.09 17.33 1.98
N ILE A 142 2.15 18.05 1.37
CA ILE A 142 1.70 17.84 -0.01
C ILE A 142 2.81 18.18 -1.01
N ASP A 143 3.62 19.20 -0.73
CA ASP A 143 4.71 19.68 -1.59
C ASP A 143 5.82 18.63 -1.80
N ARG A 144 5.87 17.60 -0.95
CA ARG A 144 6.83 16.49 -1.05
C ARG A 144 6.27 15.26 -1.79
N ILE A 145 5.07 15.34 -2.31
CA ILE A 145 4.50 14.28 -3.15
C ILE A 145 5.20 14.27 -4.52
N SER A 146 5.62 13.08 -4.95
CA SER A 146 6.30 12.87 -6.22
C SER A 146 5.36 13.08 -7.41
N LYS A 147 5.91 13.61 -8.50
CA LYS A 147 5.24 13.69 -9.82
C LYS A 147 5.44 12.41 -10.64
N SER A 148 6.40 11.60 -10.28
CA SER A 148 6.77 10.41 -11.03
C SER A 148 6.02 9.18 -10.50
N PRO A 149 5.65 8.24 -11.39
CA PRO A 149 5.14 6.95 -10.98
C PRO A 149 6.13 6.22 -10.06
N ALA A 150 5.62 5.48 -9.09
CA ALA A 150 6.41 4.62 -8.22
C ALA A 150 6.18 3.14 -8.58
N ILE A 151 7.21 2.33 -8.50
CA ILE A 151 7.11 0.88 -8.69
C ILE A 151 6.86 0.23 -7.33
N PHE A 152 5.86 -0.66 -7.29
CA PHE A 152 5.53 -1.43 -6.09
C PHE A 152 6.59 -2.51 -5.87
N ASP A 153 7.33 -2.40 -4.79
CA ASP A 153 8.37 -3.35 -4.38
C ASP A 153 7.89 -4.17 -3.18
N ILE A 154 7.56 -5.43 -3.42
CA ILE A 154 7.05 -6.34 -2.37
C ILE A 154 8.15 -6.69 -1.37
N GLU A 155 9.42 -6.77 -1.79
CA GLU A 155 10.54 -7.09 -0.91
C GLU A 155 10.78 -5.95 0.08
N LYS A 156 10.68 -4.70 -0.38
CA LYS A 156 10.75 -3.54 0.50
C LYS A 156 9.59 -3.52 1.50
N LEU A 157 8.36 -3.80 1.07
CA LEU A 157 7.22 -3.91 1.97
C LEU A 157 7.43 -5.03 3.00
N ARG A 158 7.95 -6.17 2.56
CA ARG A 158 8.24 -7.32 3.42
C ARG A 158 9.27 -6.97 4.50
N TRP A 159 10.37 -6.34 4.10
CA TRP A 159 11.39 -5.85 5.03
C TRP A 159 10.81 -4.86 6.06
N MET A 160 10.05 -3.85 5.60
CA MET A 160 9.40 -2.87 6.47
C MET A 160 8.47 -3.56 7.47
N ASN A 161 7.65 -4.48 7.01
CA ASN A 161 6.73 -5.24 7.86
C ASN A 161 7.49 -6.01 8.95
N GLY A 162 8.61 -6.64 8.61
CA GLY A 162 9.49 -7.29 9.58
C GLY A 162 10.03 -6.33 10.64
N VAL A 163 10.34 -5.08 10.27
CA VAL A 163 10.74 -4.05 11.24
C VAL A 163 9.61 -3.73 12.21
N TYR A 164 8.38 -3.57 11.72
CA TYR A 164 7.21 -3.33 12.59
C TYR A 164 6.92 -4.50 13.52
N ILE A 165 7.08 -5.75 13.04
CA ILE A 165 6.92 -6.95 13.86
C ILE A 165 7.98 -6.98 14.98
N ARG A 166 9.23 -6.70 14.66
CA ARG A 166 10.33 -6.69 15.66
C ARG A 166 10.18 -5.58 16.70
N ASN A 167 9.53 -4.48 16.34
CA ASN A 167 9.31 -3.34 17.24
C ASN A 167 8.12 -3.53 18.20
N LYS A 168 7.30 -4.57 18.01
CA LYS A 168 6.22 -4.92 18.94
C LYS A 168 6.78 -5.52 20.23
N SER A 169 6.08 -5.33 21.35
CA SER A 169 6.38 -6.13 22.55
C SER A 169 6.16 -7.61 22.26
N LEU A 170 6.77 -8.48 23.07
CA LEU A 170 6.60 -9.92 22.90
C LEU A 170 5.13 -10.35 23.06
N GLU A 171 4.42 -9.73 23.99
CA GLU A 171 3.01 -9.98 24.25
C GLU A 171 2.14 -9.56 23.06
N GLU A 172 2.36 -8.38 22.50
CA GLU A 172 1.66 -7.91 21.30
C GLU A 172 1.93 -8.82 20.10
N PHE A 173 3.19 -9.23 19.90
CA PHE A 173 3.53 -10.17 18.84
C PHE A 173 2.87 -11.52 19.06
N ASN A 174 2.93 -12.09 20.27
CA ASN A 174 2.29 -13.36 20.61
C ASN A 174 0.79 -13.33 20.33
N ASP A 175 0.11 -12.22 20.65
CA ASP A 175 -1.33 -12.06 20.42
C ASP A 175 -1.75 -12.08 18.96
N ILE A 176 -0.91 -11.60 18.06
CA ILE A 176 -1.17 -11.68 16.61
C ILE A 176 -0.66 -12.99 16.01
N ALA A 177 0.47 -13.52 16.49
CA ALA A 177 1.10 -14.73 15.98
C ALA A 177 0.31 -16.01 16.31
N LYS A 178 -0.33 -16.07 17.48
CA LYS A 178 -1.12 -17.25 17.92
C LYS A 178 -2.25 -17.63 16.96
N LYS A 179 -2.73 -16.72 16.12
CA LYS A 179 -3.72 -17.02 15.08
C LYS A 179 -3.19 -17.91 13.95
N TYR A 180 -1.87 -18.01 13.86
CA TYR A 180 -1.13 -18.80 12.87
C TYR A 180 -0.54 -20.06 13.46
N TYR A 181 -0.72 -20.29 14.78
CA TYR A 181 -0.31 -21.54 15.43
C TYR A 181 -1.41 -22.58 15.27
N SER A 182 -1.01 -23.83 15.08
CA SER A 182 -1.93 -24.95 15.09
C SER A 182 -2.47 -25.22 16.50
N GLU A 183 -3.59 -25.92 16.58
CA GLU A 183 -4.14 -26.37 17.86
C GLU A 183 -3.15 -27.26 18.64
N TRP A 184 -2.37 -28.07 17.94
CA TRP A 184 -1.36 -28.91 18.58
C TRP A 184 -0.30 -28.05 19.27
N ILE A 185 0.25 -27.04 18.58
CA ILE A 185 1.25 -26.11 19.14
C ILE A 185 0.68 -25.39 20.37
N ILE A 186 -0.52 -24.85 20.27
CA ILE A 186 -1.17 -24.11 21.36
C ILE A 186 -1.34 -24.99 22.61
N ASN A 187 -1.64 -26.29 22.42
CA ASN A 187 -1.91 -27.21 23.53
C ASN A 187 -0.68 -27.87 24.11
N ASN A 188 0.45 -27.92 23.39
CA ASN A 188 1.63 -28.72 23.80
C ASN A 188 2.89 -27.88 24.04
N LEU A 189 2.95 -26.61 23.60
CA LEU A 189 4.13 -25.76 23.73
C LEU A 189 3.83 -24.49 24.54
N ASP A 190 4.87 -23.92 25.13
CA ASP A 190 4.81 -22.56 25.63
C ASP A 190 4.84 -21.59 24.44
N ILE A 191 3.66 -21.06 24.09
CA ILE A 191 3.50 -20.19 22.91
C ILE A 191 4.21 -18.85 23.08
N LEU A 192 4.46 -18.36 24.30
CA LEU A 192 5.19 -17.14 24.53
C LEU A 192 6.70 -17.32 24.25
N GLU A 193 7.30 -18.40 24.73
CA GLU A 193 8.69 -18.74 24.42
C GLU A 193 8.86 -19.07 22.93
N LEU A 194 7.88 -19.72 22.30
CA LEU A 194 7.87 -19.94 20.86
C LEU A 194 7.87 -18.61 20.11
N SER A 195 6.96 -17.69 20.46
CA SER A 195 6.87 -16.36 19.87
C SER A 195 8.18 -15.58 19.99
N LYS A 196 8.83 -15.62 21.15
CA LYS A 196 10.13 -15.00 21.40
C LYS A 196 11.22 -15.54 20.47
N THR A 197 11.15 -16.83 20.16
CA THR A 197 12.12 -17.50 19.29
C THR A 197 11.98 -17.07 17.83
N ILE A 198 10.74 -16.84 17.35
CA ILE A 198 10.46 -16.57 15.94
C ILE A 198 10.30 -15.09 15.61
N GLN A 199 9.98 -14.20 16.56
CA GLN A 199 9.66 -12.79 16.33
C GLN A 199 10.72 -12.09 15.46
N ASN A 200 11.99 -12.27 15.78
CA ASN A 200 13.09 -11.60 15.06
C ASN A 200 13.27 -12.08 13.61
N ARG A 201 12.74 -13.25 13.27
CA ARG A 201 12.83 -13.85 11.94
C ARG A 201 11.56 -13.70 11.13
N THR A 202 10.45 -13.33 11.78
CA THR A 202 9.15 -13.17 11.12
C THR A 202 9.14 -11.87 10.34
N GLU A 203 8.98 -11.95 9.03
CA GLU A 203 8.78 -10.80 8.18
C GLU A 203 7.32 -10.62 7.81
N VAL A 204 6.57 -11.71 7.64
CA VAL A 204 5.15 -11.73 7.34
C VAL A 204 4.47 -12.79 8.19
N LEU A 205 3.30 -12.49 8.74
CA LEU A 205 2.65 -13.39 9.71
C LEU A 205 2.25 -14.75 9.10
N THR A 206 1.97 -14.80 7.81
CA THR A 206 1.65 -16.06 7.10
C THR A 206 2.85 -17.00 6.92
N ASP A 207 4.07 -16.54 7.17
CA ASP A 207 5.25 -17.40 7.13
C ASP A 207 5.38 -18.26 8.40
N ILE A 208 4.71 -17.86 9.49
CA ILE A 208 4.82 -18.51 10.80
C ILE A 208 4.59 -20.03 10.75
N PRO A 209 3.51 -20.54 10.09
CA PRO A 209 3.31 -22.00 10.04
C PRO A 209 4.50 -22.77 9.48
N GLU A 210 5.13 -22.30 8.41
CA GLU A 210 6.31 -22.94 7.80
C GLU A 210 7.56 -22.82 8.69
N MET A 211 7.63 -21.77 9.52
CA MET A 211 8.75 -21.56 10.43
C MET A 211 8.75 -22.53 11.63
N ILE A 212 7.60 -23.16 11.94
CA ILE A 212 7.36 -23.92 13.16
C ILE A 212 6.80 -25.34 12.92
N ASP A 213 6.61 -25.75 11.67
CA ASP A 213 6.03 -27.02 11.28
C ASP A 213 6.82 -28.23 11.81
N PHE A 214 8.14 -28.07 11.94
CA PHE A 214 9.05 -29.11 12.46
C PHE A 214 8.81 -29.46 13.94
N PHE A 215 8.10 -28.63 14.70
CA PHE A 215 7.69 -28.99 16.07
C PHE A 215 6.61 -30.10 16.09
N GLU A 216 5.77 -30.13 15.05
CA GLU A 216 4.71 -31.13 14.96
C GLU A 216 5.16 -32.37 14.20
N LYS A 217 5.91 -32.19 13.14
CA LYS A 217 6.38 -33.28 12.28
C LYS A 217 7.73 -32.93 11.69
N LEU A 218 8.71 -33.80 11.92
CA LEU A 218 9.97 -33.67 11.21
C LEU A 218 9.74 -33.76 9.70
N PRO A 219 10.23 -32.76 8.92
CA PRO A 219 10.14 -32.82 7.46
C PRO A 219 10.90 -34.06 6.94
N GLU A 220 10.45 -34.56 5.80
CA GLU A 220 11.26 -35.52 5.04
C GLU A 220 12.50 -34.78 4.52
N TYR A 221 13.68 -35.29 4.87
CA TYR A 221 14.94 -34.68 4.45
C TYR A 221 15.83 -35.74 3.78
N ASP A 222 16.61 -35.26 2.81
CA ASP A 222 17.60 -36.11 2.17
C ASP A 222 18.79 -36.33 3.15
N ASN A 223 19.18 -37.56 3.31
CA ASN A 223 20.33 -37.94 4.14
C ASN A 223 21.63 -37.27 3.64
N GLU A 224 21.72 -36.86 2.39
CA GLU A 224 22.84 -36.08 1.83
C GLU A 224 23.08 -34.75 2.57
N LEU A 225 22.08 -34.20 3.26
CA LEU A 225 22.21 -32.97 4.07
C LEU A 225 23.20 -33.17 5.25
N TYR A 226 23.43 -34.40 5.69
CA TYR A 226 24.43 -34.72 6.74
C TYR A 226 25.86 -34.74 6.21
N ILE A 227 26.05 -34.72 4.89
CA ILE A 227 27.38 -34.73 4.29
C ILE A 227 27.90 -33.29 4.19
N ASN A 228 28.88 -32.97 5.04
CA ASN A 228 29.51 -31.64 4.99
C ASN A 228 31.03 -31.79 4.88
N LYS A 229 31.57 -31.53 3.68
CA LYS A 229 33.00 -31.64 3.40
C LYS A 229 33.89 -30.76 4.29
N LYS A 230 33.40 -29.58 4.70
CA LYS A 230 34.15 -28.65 5.57
C LYS A 230 34.22 -29.15 7.01
N MET A 231 33.12 -29.76 7.48
CA MET A 231 33.02 -30.32 8.84
C MET A 231 33.49 -31.80 8.92
N LYS A 232 33.84 -32.40 7.77
CA LYS A 232 34.26 -33.81 7.65
C LYS A 232 33.19 -34.78 8.18
N THR A 233 31.91 -34.42 8.00
CA THR A 233 30.81 -35.33 8.34
C THR A 233 30.42 -36.15 7.11
N ASP A 234 30.04 -37.39 7.31
CA ASP A 234 29.47 -38.31 6.35
C ASP A 234 28.27 -39.06 6.96
N LEU A 235 27.61 -39.91 6.19
CA LEU A 235 26.41 -40.64 6.62
C LEU A 235 26.67 -41.63 7.77
N GLU A 236 27.94 -42.04 8.00
CA GLU A 236 28.27 -42.95 9.10
C GLU A 236 28.51 -42.19 10.42
N ILE A 237 29.09 -41.01 10.34
CA ILE A 237 29.39 -40.15 11.50
C ILE A 237 28.14 -39.41 12.01
N SER A 238 27.14 -39.19 11.12
CA SER A 238 25.94 -38.40 11.43
C SER A 238 24.75 -39.24 11.93
N LYS A 239 24.91 -40.54 12.08
CA LYS A 239 23.96 -41.44 12.73
C LYS A 239 24.20 -41.48 14.22
#